data_3223441e968ad075228626262815c4c7
#
_entry.id   3223441e968ad075228626262815c4c7
#
_cell.length_a   1.000
_cell.length_b   1.000
_cell.length_c   1.000
_cell.angle_alpha   90.00
_cell.angle_beta   90.00
_cell.angle_gamma   90.00
#
_symmetry.space_group_name_H-M   'P 1'
#
loop_
_entity.id
_entity.type
_entity.pdbx_description
1 polymer ?
#
loop_
_entity_poly.entity_id
_entity_poly.type
_entity_poly.pdbx_seq_one_letter_code
_entity_poly.pdbx_strand_id
1 'polypeptide(L)' 'MNDSELMTVNEVAALFGVTRRTIFRWMNKIKGWPVPVSPIGSRINFIRSEILEFYKNKGARHQ' A
#
# COMPACT_ATOMS: atom_id res chain seq x y z
N MET A 1 -7.99 -6.03 17.34
CA MET A 1 -7.78 -5.77 16.99
C MET A 1 -7.16 -5.48 16.30
N ASN A 2 -6.79 -5.61 16.01
CA ASN A 2 -6.24 -5.23 15.43
C ASN A 2 -6.12 -5.22 14.30
N ASP A 3 -6.34 -5.56 13.83
CA ASP A 3 -6.21 -5.51 12.72
C ASP A 3 -6.58 -4.41 12.20
N SER A 4 -5.88 -3.66 12.01
CA SER A 4 -6.15 -2.50 11.57
C SER A 4 -6.62 -2.50 10.22
N GLU A 5 -7.51 -1.65 9.88
CA GLU A 5 -7.94 -1.52 8.53
C GLU A 5 -6.96 -0.74 7.71
N LEU A 6 -5.97 -0.16 8.33
CA LEU A 6 -4.99 0.67 7.65
C LEU A 6 -3.63 0.01 7.68
N MET A 7 -2.84 0.27 6.65
CA MET A 7 -1.47 -0.17 6.60
C MET A 7 -0.58 1.04 6.43
N THR A 8 0.54 1.04 7.10
CA THR A 8 1.50 2.12 6.91
C THR A 8 2.29 1.87 5.64
N VAL A 9 3.00 2.90 5.20
CA VAL A 9 3.86 2.74 4.03
C VAL A 9 4.89 1.64 4.26
N ASN A 10 5.42 1.58 5.48
CA ASN A 10 6.40 0.53 5.79
C ASN A 10 5.80 -0.85 5.67
N GLU A 11 4.56 -1.00 6.12
CA GLU A 11 3.90 -2.31 6.03
C GLU A 11 3.63 -2.69 4.59
N VAL A 12 3.23 -1.72 3.79
CA VAL A 12 2.98 -1.99 2.38
C VAL A 12 4.28 -2.37 1.69
N ALA A 13 5.35 -1.66 2.00
CA ALA A 13 6.64 -1.97 1.40
C ALA A 13 7.07 -3.38 1.78
N ALA A 14 6.85 -3.77 3.02
CA ALA A 14 7.23 -5.10 3.45
C ALA A 14 6.40 -6.17 2.73
N LEU A 15 5.13 -5.89 2.53
CA LEU A 15 4.27 -6.83 1.84
C LEU A 15 4.74 -7.07 0.42
N PHE A 16 5.14 -6.00 -0.26
CA PHE A 16 5.60 -6.11 -1.63
C PHE A 16 7.08 -6.47 -1.75
N GLY A 17 7.79 -6.44 -0.63
CA GLY A 17 9.21 -6.77 -0.66
C GLY A 17 10.07 -5.69 -1.27
N VAL A 18 9.68 -4.44 -1.09
CA VAL A 18 10.41 -3.32 -1.66
C VAL A 18 10.64 -2.28 -0.58
N THR A 19 11.34 -1.21 -0.94
CA THR A 19 11.60 -0.14 0.00
C THR A 19 10.47 0.87 -0.02
N ARG A 20 10.44 1.71 1.02
CA ARG A 20 9.46 2.78 1.08
C ARG A 20 9.57 3.68 -0.14
N ARG A 21 10.80 3.95 -0.55
CA ARG A 21 11.01 4.82 -1.68
C ARG A 21 10.31 4.27 -2.92
N THR A 22 10.37 2.96 -3.11
CA THR A 22 9.73 2.34 -4.24
C THR A 22 8.22 2.52 -4.17
N ILE A 23 7.65 2.43 -2.96
CA ILE A 23 6.22 2.63 -2.80
C ILE A 23 5.83 4.05 -3.23
N PHE A 24 6.61 5.05 -2.80
CA PHE A 24 6.31 6.41 -3.18
C PHE A 24 6.42 6.61 -4.69
N ARG A 25 7.38 5.95 -5.29
CA ARG A 25 7.52 6.03 -6.73
C ARG A 25 6.30 5.42 -7.42
N TRP A 26 5.86 4.28 -6.93
CA TRP A 26 4.71 3.61 -7.53
C TRP A 26 3.45 4.44 -7.39
N MET A 27 3.30 5.15 -6.28
CA MET A 27 2.12 5.99 -6.09
C MET A 27 2.01 7.02 -7.20
N ASN A 28 3.13 7.46 -7.72
CA ASN A 28 3.11 8.46 -8.77
C ASN A 28 3.04 7.87 -10.16
N LYS A 29 3.49 6.64 -10.31
CA LYS A 29 3.59 6.06 -11.63
C LYS A 29 2.48 5.11 -11.99
N ILE A 30 2.04 4.33 -11.02
CA ILE A 30 1.05 3.30 -11.33
C ILE A 30 -0.35 3.85 -11.21
N LYS A 31 -1.07 3.84 -12.33
CA LYS A 31 -2.44 4.23 -12.27
C LYS A 31 -3.19 3.12 -11.61
N GLY A 32 -4.15 3.41 -10.81
CA GLY A 32 -4.89 2.37 -10.13
C GLY A 32 -4.27 1.97 -8.82
N TRP A 33 -3.17 2.60 -8.44
CA TRP A 33 -2.62 2.36 -7.12
C TRP A 33 -3.63 2.84 -6.09
N PRO A 34 -3.84 2.07 -5.02
CA PRO A 34 -4.82 2.47 -4.01
C PRO A 34 -4.53 3.87 -3.49
N VAL A 35 -5.59 4.63 -3.29
CA VAL A 35 -5.45 6.01 -2.84
C VAL A 35 -5.02 6.04 -1.38
N PRO A 36 -3.98 6.78 -1.06
CA PRO A 36 -3.57 6.86 0.34
C PRO A 36 -4.57 7.67 1.16
N VAL A 37 -4.65 7.34 2.42
CA VAL A 37 -5.47 8.12 3.34
C VAL A 37 -4.55 8.67 4.39
N SER A 38 -4.87 9.85 4.86
CA SER A 38 -3.99 10.52 5.79
C SER A 38 -4.84 11.25 6.81
N PRO A 39 -5.20 10.57 7.88
CA PRO A 39 -5.98 11.22 8.92
C PRO A 39 -5.27 12.47 9.37
N ILE A 40 -6.02 13.43 9.85
CA ILE A 40 -5.47 14.70 10.27
C ILE A 40 -4.31 14.49 11.21
N GLY A 41 -3.19 15.07 10.86
CA GLY A 41 -2.01 15.00 11.71
C GLY A 41 -1.28 13.69 11.67
N SER A 42 -1.64 12.81 10.76
CA SER A 42 -1.01 11.50 10.71
C SER A 42 -0.21 11.31 9.45
N ARG A 43 0.51 10.21 9.44
CA ARG A 43 1.27 9.86 8.26
C ARG A 43 0.35 9.29 7.22
N ILE A 44 0.90 9.10 6.04
CA ILE A 44 0.17 8.48 4.95
C ILE A 44 -0.06 7.01 5.28
N ASN A 45 -1.28 6.57 5.10
CA ASN A 45 -1.64 5.17 5.27
C ASN A 45 -2.43 4.72 4.07
N PHE A 46 -2.67 3.43 3.99
CA PHE A 46 -3.48 2.86 2.92
C PHE A 46 -4.53 1.97 3.55
N ILE A 47 -5.62 1.79 2.85
CA ILE A 47 -6.65 0.89 3.34
C ILE A 47 -6.20 -0.52 3.06
N ARG A 48 -6.15 -1.32 4.10
CA ARG A 48 -5.58 -2.64 4.02
C ARG A 48 -6.22 -3.52 2.95
N SER A 49 -7.54 -3.52 2.91
CA SER A 49 -8.22 -4.37 1.94
C SER A 49 -7.89 -3.96 0.52
N GLU A 50 -7.73 -2.67 0.28
CA GLU A 50 -7.38 -2.21 -1.05
C GLU A 50 -5.98 -2.64 -1.44
N ILE A 51 -5.06 -2.59 -0.50
CA ILE A 51 -3.70 -3.00 -0.76
C ILE A 51 -3.64 -4.50 -1.04
N LEU A 52 -4.35 -5.28 -0.26
CA LEU A 52 -4.32 -6.72 -0.45
C LEU A 52 -4.93 -7.10 -1.79
N GLU A 53 -5.98 -6.42 -2.16
CA GLU A 53 -6.61 -6.71 -3.44
C GLU A 53 -5.70 -6.32 -4.59
N PHE A 54 -5.06 -5.17 -4.48
CA PHE A 54 -4.12 -4.75 -5.50
C PHE A 54 -2.97 -5.75 -5.62
N TYR A 55 -2.50 -6.22 -4.48
CA TYR A 55 -1.41 -7.18 -4.45
C TYR A 55 -1.80 -8.46 -5.18
N LYS A 56 -3.01 -8.93 -4.94
CA LYS A 56 -3.48 -10.16 -5.57
C LYS A 56 -3.63 -9.99 -7.07
N ASN A 57 -4.13 -8.85 -7.49
CA ASN A 57 -4.42 -8.66 -8.90
C ASN A 57 -3.22 -8.25 -9.72
N LYS A 58 -2.30 -7.54 -9.13
CA LYS A 58 -1.19 -7.03 -9.89
C LYS A 58 0.16 -7.44 -9.37
N GLY A 59 0.28 -7.52 -8.09
CA GLY A 59 1.58 -7.77 -7.51
C GLY A 59 1.94 -9.22 -7.48
N ALA A 60 0.98 -10.08 -7.46
CA ALA A 60 1.27 -11.49 -7.29
C ALA A 60 1.18 -12.28 -8.56
N ARG A 61 1.16 -11.74 -9.65
CA ARG A 61 1.07 -12.40 -10.81
C ARG A 61 2.10 -13.11 -11.25
N HIS A 62 2.25 -13.84 -11.41
CA HIS A 62 3.20 -14.45 -11.87
C HIS A 62 3.36 -15.38 -12.08
N GLN A 63 3.41 -15.58 -12.16
CA GLN A 63 3.70 -16.32 -12.38
C GLN A 63 3.68 -16.80 -12.43
#